data_1cc59053706eec15de5a06f028f0e0a0
#
_entry.id   1cc59053706eec15de5a06f028f0e0a0
#
_cell.length_a   1.000
_cell.length_b   1.000
_cell.length_c   1.000
_cell.angle_alpha   90.00
_cell.angle_beta   90.00
_cell.angle_gamma   90.00
#
_symmetry.space_group_name_H-M   'P 1'
#
loop_
_entity.id
_entity.type
_entity.pdbx_description
1 polymer ?
#
loop_
_entity_poly.entity_id
_entity_poly.type
_entity_poly.pdbx_seq_one_letter_code
_entity_poly.pdbx_strand_id
1 'polypeptide(L)'
;RAEITTPYPATFELKQINSAEKERVRLCQGQKKYDKQPTGFYVESGKKVVVNVEILSPADQNIMPVLTVGTLGFNVDGRSTGIATTLKAGVNTITNHSGGLIWLSFVQDGASEPKGVARITFTDASEHVRAPRFVFGVTTNMEFNEMLTQYTTPDVLFQSDFVVVAATKEAANQYSKDINKVAWLNAIHTLLEKEDEISGLDNNDPDPVHHRMKPGEVRFLLVENTFASPHASSAGYTGYPRGSISRYLTQIGTPTNNTWMLGHEIGHQHQQPAYQINMSTESTVNIYSYVVERNIQGSGYNRTSAVRWKAE
;
A
#
# COMPACT_ATOMS: atom_id res chain seq x y z
N ARG A 1 18.52 0.16 -1.74
CA ARG A 1 17.46 -0.86 -1.70
C ARG A 1 17.95 -2.13 -2.39
N ALA A 2 17.74 -3.30 -1.78
CA ALA A 2 17.91 -4.55 -2.50
C ALA A 2 16.83 -4.67 -3.57
N GLU A 3 17.21 -4.91 -4.81
CA GLU A 3 16.28 -5.11 -5.92
C GLU A 3 15.45 -6.37 -5.67
N ILE A 4 14.12 -6.27 -5.79
CA ILE A 4 13.26 -7.43 -5.67
C ILE A 4 13.35 -8.21 -6.97
N THR A 5 14.08 -9.31 -6.97
CA THR A 5 14.28 -10.18 -8.14
C THR A 5 13.37 -11.42 -8.14
N THR A 6 12.67 -11.65 -7.05
CA THR A 6 11.72 -12.76 -6.87
C THR A 6 10.54 -12.30 -6.01
N PRO A 7 9.31 -12.78 -6.27
CA PRO A 7 8.17 -12.45 -5.41
C PRO A 7 8.27 -13.05 -3.99
N TYR A 8 9.18 -13.99 -3.74
CA TYR A 8 9.33 -14.68 -2.45
C TYR A 8 10.79 -14.79 -2.00
N PRO A 9 11.44 -13.69 -1.64
CA PRO A 9 12.79 -13.76 -1.11
C PRO A 9 12.77 -14.44 0.27
N ALA A 10 13.66 -15.40 0.51
CA ALA A 10 13.82 -16.02 1.82
C ALA A 10 14.44 -15.06 2.85
N THR A 11 15.16 -14.05 2.36
CA THR A 11 15.89 -13.07 3.16
C THR A 11 15.54 -11.66 2.70
N PHE A 12 15.26 -10.78 3.67
CA PHE A 12 14.95 -9.38 3.47
C PHE A 12 16.04 -8.52 4.08
N GLU A 13 16.65 -7.66 3.29
CA GLU A 13 17.51 -6.61 3.81
C GLU A 13 16.72 -5.32 3.95
N LEU A 14 16.46 -4.91 5.17
CA LEU A 14 15.74 -3.71 5.52
C LEU A 14 16.72 -2.60 5.83
N LYS A 15 16.68 -1.53 5.04
CA LYS A 15 17.25 -0.24 5.43
C LYS A 15 16.22 0.50 6.26
N GLN A 16 16.67 1.09 7.36
CA GLN A 16 15.82 1.95 8.15
C GLN A 16 15.37 3.16 7.31
N ILE A 17 14.12 3.53 7.42
CA ILE A 17 13.51 4.65 6.71
C ILE A 17 12.84 5.62 7.70
N ASN A 18 12.50 6.80 7.25
CA ASN A 18 11.60 7.66 7.98
C ASN A 18 10.21 7.02 8.05
N SER A 19 9.51 7.19 9.17
CA SER A 19 8.16 6.69 9.30
C SER A 19 7.20 7.37 8.32
N ALA A 20 6.08 6.73 8.03
CA ALA A 20 5.02 7.33 7.23
C ALA A 20 4.47 8.62 7.87
N GLU A 21 4.51 8.73 9.20
CA GLU A 21 4.13 9.96 9.90
C GLU A 21 5.11 11.11 9.65
N LYS A 22 6.42 10.83 9.70
CA LYS A 22 7.45 11.83 9.39
C LYS A 22 7.33 12.32 7.94
N GLU A 23 7.08 11.40 7.00
CA GLU A 23 6.83 11.75 5.60
C GLU A 23 5.53 12.57 5.43
N ARG A 24 4.46 12.23 6.14
CA ARG A 24 3.22 13.01 6.16
C ARG A 24 3.47 14.46 6.56
N VAL A 25 4.24 14.65 7.63
CA VAL A 25 4.60 16.01 8.12
C VAL A 25 5.45 16.75 7.10
N ARG A 26 6.47 16.11 6.52
CA ARG A 26 7.32 16.72 5.48
C ARG A 26 6.49 17.17 4.27
N LEU A 27 5.57 16.33 3.81
CA LEU A 27 4.71 16.59 2.66
C LEU A 27 3.53 17.53 2.99
N CYS A 28 3.39 17.95 4.23
CA CYS A 28 2.27 18.79 4.71
C CYS A 28 0.90 18.17 4.38
N GLN A 29 0.75 16.85 4.53
CA GLN A 29 -0.47 16.11 4.18
C GLN A 29 -1.33 15.78 5.40
N GLY A 30 -2.65 15.67 5.20
CA GLY A 30 -3.61 15.40 6.27
C GLY A 30 -3.55 13.96 6.81
N GLN A 31 -3.20 13.00 5.95
CA GLN A 31 -3.17 11.59 6.31
C GLN A 31 -1.82 10.96 5.92
N LYS A 32 -1.33 10.04 6.78
CA LYS A 32 -0.12 9.27 6.49
C LYS A 32 -0.41 8.14 5.49
N LYS A 33 0.66 7.61 4.90
CA LYS A 33 0.68 6.40 4.08
C LYS A 33 1.13 5.20 4.91
N TYR A 34 1.70 4.18 4.26
CA TYR A 34 2.07 2.93 4.90
C TYR A 34 3.57 2.64 4.73
N ASP A 35 4.27 2.42 5.83
CA ASP A 35 5.72 2.25 5.89
C ASP A 35 6.17 0.79 6.10
N LYS A 36 5.24 -0.17 5.99
CA LYS A 36 5.58 -1.58 6.09
C LYS A 36 5.79 -2.20 4.71
N GLN A 37 6.77 -3.10 4.65
CA GLN A 37 7.16 -3.83 3.44
C GLN A 37 6.43 -5.17 3.41
N PRO A 38 5.69 -5.51 2.33
CA PRO A 38 5.07 -6.83 2.21
C PRO A 38 6.14 -7.88 1.94
N THR A 39 6.01 -9.05 2.58
CA THR A 39 6.92 -10.18 2.36
C THR A 39 6.47 -11.10 1.23
N GLY A 40 5.18 -11.15 0.93
CA GLY A 40 4.57 -12.16 0.06
C GLY A 40 4.20 -13.45 0.79
N PHE A 41 4.44 -13.50 2.09
CA PHE A 41 4.10 -14.64 2.93
C PHE A 41 2.82 -14.43 3.72
N TYR A 42 2.16 -15.53 4.01
CA TYR A 42 0.96 -15.64 4.82
C TYR A 42 1.20 -16.66 5.92
N VAL A 43 0.62 -16.46 7.10
CA VAL A 43 0.61 -17.45 8.16
C VAL A 43 -0.81 -17.65 8.67
N GLU A 44 -1.21 -18.89 8.90
CA GLU A 44 -2.51 -19.20 9.50
C GLU A 44 -2.52 -18.95 11.00
N SER A 45 -3.71 -18.73 11.55
CA SER A 45 -3.89 -18.61 12.99
C SER A 45 -3.39 -19.89 13.71
N GLY A 46 -2.67 -19.72 14.81
CA GLY A 46 -2.10 -20.81 15.60
C GLY A 46 -0.78 -21.39 15.05
N LYS A 47 -0.34 -20.97 13.87
CA LYS A 47 0.96 -21.33 13.30
C LYS A 47 2.03 -20.35 13.74
N LYS A 48 3.30 -20.76 13.76
CA LYS A 48 4.41 -19.90 14.17
C LYS A 48 5.16 -19.29 12.98
N VAL A 49 5.59 -18.05 13.15
CA VAL A 49 6.58 -17.41 12.28
C VAL A 49 7.93 -17.42 12.99
N VAL A 50 8.96 -17.96 12.36
CA VAL A 50 10.31 -18.00 12.92
C VAL A 50 11.27 -17.30 11.98
N VAL A 51 11.90 -16.23 12.47
CA VAL A 51 12.85 -15.44 11.71
C VAL A 51 14.17 -15.29 12.48
N ASN A 52 15.27 -15.27 11.74
CA ASN A 52 16.58 -14.86 12.26
C ASN A 52 16.87 -13.42 11.85
N VAL A 53 17.29 -12.59 12.80
CA VAL A 53 17.58 -11.17 12.59
C VAL A 53 19.06 -10.91 12.82
N GLU A 54 19.70 -10.38 11.80
CA GLU A 54 21.10 -9.90 11.85
C GLU A 54 21.11 -8.38 11.72
N ILE A 55 21.67 -7.68 12.67
CA ILE A 55 21.86 -6.23 12.60
C ILE A 55 23.19 -5.94 11.89
N LEU A 56 23.09 -5.47 10.65
CA LEU A 56 24.24 -5.15 9.79
C LEU A 56 24.80 -3.76 10.10
N SER A 57 23.90 -2.82 10.44
CA SER A 57 24.24 -1.49 10.93
C SER A 57 23.22 -1.09 12.00
N PRO A 58 23.67 -0.67 13.21
CA PRO A 58 22.74 -0.30 14.27
C PRO A 58 21.99 1.00 13.93
N ALA A 59 20.72 1.04 14.29
CA ALA A 59 19.93 2.24 14.29
C ALA A 59 20.23 3.12 15.51
N ASP A 60 19.93 4.41 15.40
CA ASP A 60 19.94 5.28 16.56
C ASP A 60 18.92 4.82 17.61
N GLN A 61 19.23 5.04 18.89
CA GLN A 61 18.36 4.68 20.02
C GLN A 61 18.03 3.16 20.10
N ASN A 62 18.83 2.31 19.48
CA ASN A 62 18.61 0.86 19.43
C ASN A 62 17.23 0.47 18.89
N ILE A 63 16.66 1.26 17.98
CA ILE A 63 15.42 0.90 17.28
C ILE A 63 15.64 -0.42 16.55
N MET A 64 14.69 -1.32 16.67
CA MET A 64 14.74 -2.65 16.07
C MET A 64 13.65 -2.81 14.98
N PRO A 65 13.86 -3.70 14.01
CA PRO A 65 12.82 -4.05 13.04
C PRO A 65 11.57 -4.61 13.72
N VAL A 66 10.44 -4.45 13.03
CA VAL A 66 9.13 -4.95 13.49
C VAL A 66 8.57 -5.90 12.44
N LEU A 67 8.06 -7.04 12.89
CA LEU A 67 7.27 -7.97 12.09
C LEU A 67 5.79 -7.81 12.47
N THR A 68 4.93 -7.69 11.47
CA THR A 68 3.48 -7.60 11.67
C THR A 68 2.80 -8.74 10.93
N VAL A 69 1.88 -9.43 11.60
CA VAL A 69 0.99 -10.43 11.01
C VAL A 69 -0.41 -9.85 10.91
N GLY A 70 -0.98 -9.85 9.71
CA GLY A 70 -2.25 -9.19 9.38
C GLY A 70 -2.04 -7.82 8.72
N THR A 71 -3.02 -7.35 7.97
CA THR A 71 -2.94 -6.13 7.17
C THR A 71 -3.80 -5.03 7.74
N LEU A 72 -3.24 -3.83 7.89
CA LEU A 72 -3.96 -2.65 8.37
C LEU A 72 -5.20 -2.39 7.50
N GLY A 73 -6.35 -2.19 8.14
CA GLY A 73 -7.61 -1.89 7.45
C GLY A 73 -8.25 -3.05 6.69
N PHE A 74 -7.55 -4.19 6.55
CA PHE A 74 -8.06 -5.38 5.89
C PHE A 74 -8.96 -6.16 6.86
N ASN A 75 -10.21 -5.75 6.92
CA ASN A 75 -11.21 -6.31 7.84
C ASN A 75 -12.18 -7.22 7.07
N VAL A 76 -11.70 -8.39 6.68
CA VAL A 76 -12.45 -9.39 5.89
C VAL A 76 -12.39 -10.74 6.60
N ASP A 77 -13.52 -11.41 6.74
CA ASP A 77 -13.64 -12.77 7.32
C ASP A 77 -12.99 -12.90 8.72
N GLY A 78 -13.17 -11.87 9.58
CA GLY A 78 -12.62 -11.87 10.93
C GLY A 78 -11.11 -11.59 11.03
N ARG A 79 -10.43 -11.37 9.92
CA ARG A 79 -9.04 -10.94 9.91
C ARG A 79 -8.96 -9.48 10.34
N SER A 80 -8.17 -9.20 11.34
CA SER A 80 -8.07 -7.88 11.94
C SER A 80 -6.82 -7.13 11.49
N THR A 81 -6.77 -5.84 11.80
CA THR A 81 -5.56 -5.03 11.83
C THR A 81 -4.43 -5.79 12.49
N GLY A 82 -3.29 -5.91 11.83
CA GLY A 82 -2.21 -6.80 12.21
C GLY A 82 -1.63 -6.55 13.61
N ILE A 83 -1.10 -7.61 14.19
CA ILE A 83 -0.35 -7.59 15.46
C ILE A 83 1.13 -7.40 15.13
N ALA A 84 1.72 -6.34 15.67
CA ALA A 84 3.11 -5.98 15.50
C ALA A 84 3.97 -6.54 16.65
N THR A 85 5.12 -7.13 16.30
CA THR A 85 6.11 -7.65 17.25
C THR A 85 7.47 -7.02 16.95
N THR A 86 8.05 -6.34 17.92
CA THR A 86 9.44 -5.85 17.84
C THR A 86 10.38 -7.03 17.89
N LEU A 87 11.25 -7.14 16.90
CA LEU A 87 12.20 -8.22 16.78
C LEU A 87 13.46 -7.94 17.63
N LYS A 88 14.19 -9.00 17.97
CA LYS A 88 15.50 -8.93 18.63
C LYS A 88 16.55 -9.52 17.69
N ALA A 89 17.81 -9.17 17.87
CA ALA A 89 18.92 -9.84 17.18
C ALA A 89 18.91 -11.35 17.47
N GLY A 90 19.17 -12.17 16.46
CA GLY A 90 19.07 -13.61 16.53
C GLY A 90 17.68 -14.16 16.21
N VAL A 91 17.36 -15.34 16.71
CA VAL A 91 16.14 -16.07 16.41
C VAL A 91 14.94 -15.50 17.19
N ASN A 92 13.86 -15.23 16.47
CA ASN A 92 12.56 -14.78 17.01
C ASN A 92 11.48 -15.78 16.61
N THR A 93 10.60 -16.13 17.54
CA THR A 93 9.42 -16.96 17.31
C THR A 93 8.17 -16.17 17.67
N ILE A 94 7.29 -15.98 16.69
CA ILE A 94 6.05 -15.20 16.82
C ILE A 94 4.86 -16.16 16.69
N THR A 95 4.03 -16.22 17.73
CA THR A 95 2.83 -17.08 17.81
C THR A 95 1.57 -16.31 18.18
N ASN A 96 1.71 -15.11 18.73
CA ASN A 96 0.58 -14.30 19.17
C ASN A 96 0.03 -13.47 18.00
N HIS A 97 -0.80 -14.11 17.16
CA HIS A 97 -1.50 -13.46 16.05
C HIS A 97 -2.74 -14.26 15.63
N SER A 98 -3.63 -13.61 14.89
CA SER A 98 -4.85 -14.21 14.33
C SER A 98 -4.68 -14.75 12.90
N GLY A 99 -3.46 -14.82 12.40
CA GLY A 99 -3.16 -15.14 11.00
C GLY A 99 -3.25 -13.93 10.08
N GLY A 100 -2.71 -14.07 8.86
CA GLY A 100 -2.72 -13.03 7.84
C GLY A 100 -1.41 -12.89 7.08
N LEU A 101 -1.36 -11.90 6.20
CA LEU A 101 -0.16 -11.52 5.46
C LEU A 101 0.93 -11.00 6.42
N ILE A 102 2.18 -11.29 6.10
CA ILE A 102 3.33 -10.91 6.92
C ILE A 102 4.00 -9.67 6.34
N TRP A 103 4.25 -8.68 7.20
CA TRP A 103 4.86 -7.41 6.86
C TRP A 103 6.09 -7.16 7.74
N LEU A 104 7.05 -6.43 7.18
CA LEU A 104 8.25 -6.01 7.88
C LEU A 104 8.36 -4.48 7.86
N SER A 105 8.82 -3.88 8.94
CA SER A 105 9.14 -2.45 8.99
C SER A 105 10.39 -2.19 9.82
N PHE A 106 11.14 -1.15 9.43
CA PHE A 106 12.27 -0.64 10.17
C PHE A 106 12.30 0.87 10.01
N VAL A 107 11.64 1.56 10.92
CA VAL A 107 11.32 2.99 10.79
C VAL A 107 11.80 3.79 11.98
N GLN A 108 11.98 5.10 11.77
CA GLN A 108 12.25 6.06 12.83
C GLN A 108 11.45 7.34 12.66
N ASP A 109 11.17 8.01 13.79
CA ASP A 109 10.53 9.32 13.88
C ASP A 109 11.52 10.44 14.30
N GLY A 110 12.76 10.07 14.64
CA GLY A 110 13.77 11.00 15.11
C GLY A 110 14.22 12.03 14.07
N ALA A 111 14.89 13.10 14.51
CA ALA A 111 15.39 14.17 13.64
C ALA A 111 16.60 13.74 12.78
N SER A 112 17.36 12.73 13.22
CA SER A 112 18.51 12.20 12.48
C SER A 112 18.09 11.45 11.21
N GLU A 113 19.01 11.35 10.25
CA GLU A 113 18.80 10.51 9.08
C GLU A 113 18.81 9.01 9.46
N PRO A 114 17.93 8.19 8.86
CA PRO A 114 17.92 6.76 9.09
C PRO A 114 19.24 6.10 8.64
N LYS A 115 19.82 5.24 9.47
CA LYS A 115 21.08 4.56 9.15
C LYS A 115 21.11 3.08 9.49
N GLY A 116 20.09 2.58 10.18
CA GLY A 116 19.99 1.17 10.54
C GLY A 116 19.86 0.28 9.32
N VAL A 117 20.51 -0.88 9.34
CA VAL A 117 20.36 -1.94 8.33
C VAL A 117 20.22 -3.27 9.06
N ALA A 118 19.18 -4.02 8.75
CA ALA A 118 18.92 -5.34 9.31
C ALA A 118 18.62 -6.34 8.20
N ARG A 119 19.11 -7.56 8.38
CA ARG A 119 18.76 -8.71 7.54
C ARG A 119 17.84 -9.63 8.31
N ILE A 120 16.68 -9.98 7.71
CA ILE A 120 15.67 -10.84 8.28
C ILE A 120 15.52 -12.05 7.38
N THR A 121 15.79 -13.25 7.91
CA THR A 121 15.70 -14.51 7.19
C THR A 121 14.61 -15.36 7.81
N PHE A 122 13.63 -15.77 7.01
CA PHE A 122 12.63 -16.77 7.42
C PHE A 122 13.31 -18.15 7.48
N THR A 123 13.19 -18.82 8.63
CA THR A 123 13.84 -20.12 8.84
C THR A 123 12.93 -21.28 8.43
N ASP A 124 13.49 -22.46 8.22
CA ASP A 124 12.72 -23.68 7.92
C ASP A 124 11.75 -24.10 9.05
N ALA A 125 11.98 -23.61 10.27
CA ALA A 125 11.09 -23.82 11.41
C ALA A 125 9.80 -22.96 11.36
N SER A 126 9.74 -21.99 10.45
CA SER A 126 8.59 -21.11 10.27
C SER A 126 7.50 -21.81 9.46
N GLU A 127 6.26 -21.70 9.92
CA GLU A 127 5.10 -22.36 9.29
C GLU A 127 4.33 -21.43 8.32
N HIS A 128 5.00 -20.39 7.82
CA HIS A 128 4.46 -19.50 6.80
C HIS A 128 4.35 -20.18 5.44
N VAL A 129 3.42 -19.71 4.63
CA VAL A 129 3.22 -20.16 3.25
C VAL A 129 3.21 -18.97 2.29
N ARG A 130 3.38 -19.22 0.99
CA ARG A 130 3.34 -18.18 -0.04
C ARG A 130 1.90 -17.75 -0.30
N ALA A 131 1.66 -16.43 -0.36
CA ALA A 131 0.42 -15.85 -0.87
C ALA A 131 0.59 -15.47 -2.34
N PRO A 132 -0.46 -15.52 -3.18
CA PRO A 132 -0.37 -14.97 -4.53
C PRO A 132 0.08 -13.52 -4.47
N ARG A 133 1.18 -13.19 -5.17
CA ARG A 133 1.78 -11.87 -5.15
C ARG A 133 2.22 -11.43 -6.54
N PHE A 134 1.64 -10.33 -7.00
CA PHE A 134 2.11 -9.65 -8.19
C PHE A 134 3.08 -8.54 -7.79
N VAL A 135 4.33 -8.63 -8.24
CA VAL A 135 5.35 -7.59 -8.05
C VAL A 135 5.61 -6.95 -9.40
N PHE A 136 5.36 -5.65 -9.50
CA PHE A 136 5.58 -4.88 -10.73
C PHE A 136 7.03 -5.00 -11.20
N GLY A 137 7.21 -5.31 -12.49
CA GLY A 137 8.54 -5.51 -13.09
C GLY A 137 9.20 -6.87 -12.78
N VAL A 138 8.57 -7.73 -11.96
CA VAL A 138 9.11 -9.04 -11.57
C VAL A 138 8.15 -10.18 -11.94
N THR A 139 6.86 -10.05 -11.59
CA THR A 139 5.85 -11.08 -11.82
C THR A 139 5.11 -10.83 -13.13
N THR A 140 4.97 -11.83 -13.98
CA THR A 140 4.13 -11.77 -15.18
C THR A 140 2.64 -11.99 -14.83
N ASN A 141 1.74 -11.59 -15.74
CA ASN A 141 0.31 -11.88 -15.59
C ASN A 141 0.03 -13.38 -15.51
N MET A 142 0.75 -14.18 -16.29
CA MET A 142 0.60 -15.65 -16.32
C MET A 142 1.03 -16.26 -14.98
N GLU A 143 2.21 -15.94 -14.48
CA GLU A 143 2.70 -16.44 -13.20
C GLU A 143 1.75 -16.09 -12.04
N PHE A 144 1.22 -14.86 -12.02
CA PHE A 144 0.25 -14.49 -10.99
C PHE A 144 -1.05 -15.31 -11.08
N ASN A 145 -1.55 -15.56 -12.29
CA ASN A 145 -2.74 -16.39 -12.49
C ASN A 145 -2.50 -17.86 -12.09
N GLU A 146 -1.28 -18.37 -12.30
CA GLU A 146 -0.87 -19.69 -11.80
C GLU A 146 -0.85 -19.71 -10.26
N MET A 147 -0.31 -18.69 -9.62
CA MET A 147 -0.33 -18.55 -8.15
C MET A 147 -1.76 -18.53 -7.60
N LEU A 148 -2.70 -17.83 -8.27
CA LEU A 148 -4.11 -17.84 -7.89
C LEU A 148 -4.72 -19.24 -7.93
N THR A 149 -4.25 -20.10 -8.80
CA THR A 149 -4.72 -21.47 -8.92
C THR A 149 -4.05 -22.40 -7.91
N GLN A 150 -2.74 -22.26 -7.71
CA GLN A 150 -1.93 -23.20 -6.95
C GLN A 150 -1.93 -22.94 -5.43
N TYR A 151 -1.97 -21.65 -5.01
CA TYR A 151 -1.85 -21.32 -3.60
C TYR A 151 -3.21 -21.30 -2.91
N THR A 152 -3.24 -21.81 -1.68
CA THR A 152 -4.48 -21.98 -0.90
C THR A 152 -4.80 -20.81 0.02
N THR A 153 -3.86 -19.88 0.17
CA THR A 153 -4.05 -18.69 1.04
C THR A 153 -5.23 -17.85 0.61
N PRO A 154 -5.99 -17.28 1.55
CA PRO A 154 -7.18 -16.50 1.23
C PRO A 154 -6.90 -15.08 0.73
N ASP A 155 -5.68 -14.58 0.92
CA ASP A 155 -5.28 -13.21 0.62
C ASP A 155 -4.28 -13.15 -0.52
N VAL A 156 -4.31 -12.05 -1.25
CA VAL A 156 -3.39 -11.74 -2.36
C VAL A 156 -2.80 -10.34 -2.21
N LEU A 157 -1.66 -10.14 -2.85
CA LEU A 157 -0.95 -8.86 -2.90
C LEU A 157 -0.66 -8.44 -4.34
N PHE A 158 -0.86 -7.14 -4.61
CA PHE A 158 -0.27 -6.48 -5.78
C PHE A 158 0.64 -5.37 -5.26
N GLN A 159 1.85 -5.29 -5.78
CA GLN A 159 2.87 -4.39 -5.27
C GLN A 159 3.65 -3.70 -6.37
N SER A 160 3.86 -2.40 -6.16
CA SER A 160 4.88 -1.61 -6.86
C SER A 160 5.70 -0.82 -5.84
N ASP A 161 6.55 0.09 -6.33
CA ASP A 161 7.31 1.00 -5.47
C ASP A 161 6.45 2.07 -4.78
N PHE A 162 5.26 2.33 -5.28
CA PHE A 162 4.38 3.41 -4.80
C PHE A 162 3.11 2.89 -4.12
N VAL A 163 2.65 1.71 -4.46
CA VAL A 163 1.38 1.18 -3.98
C VAL A 163 1.47 -0.29 -3.62
N VAL A 164 0.74 -0.68 -2.59
CA VAL A 164 0.44 -2.07 -2.26
C VAL A 164 -1.07 -2.21 -2.16
N VAL A 165 -1.61 -3.22 -2.83
CA VAL A 165 -3.02 -3.59 -2.75
C VAL A 165 -3.12 -4.94 -2.07
N ALA A 166 -3.91 -5.03 -1.00
CA ALA A 166 -4.28 -6.29 -0.36
C ALA A 166 -5.76 -6.58 -0.61
N ALA A 167 -6.04 -7.75 -1.17
CA ALA A 167 -7.39 -8.17 -1.51
C ALA A 167 -7.60 -9.65 -1.16
N THR A 168 -8.84 -10.11 -1.17
CA THR A 168 -9.13 -11.52 -1.08
C THR A 168 -8.77 -12.24 -2.40
N LYS A 169 -8.39 -13.50 -2.28
CA LYS A 169 -8.18 -14.35 -3.46
C LYS A 169 -9.46 -14.49 -4.29
N GLU A 170 -10.63 -14.48 -3.64
CA GLU A 170 -11.93 -14.48 -4.30
C GLU A 170 -12.08 -13.26 -5.22
N ALA A 171 -11.85 -12.05 -4.70
CA ALA A 171 -11.91 -10.83 -5.49
C ALA A 171 -10.87 -10.82 -6.62
N ALA A 172 -9.65 -11.28 -6.35
CA ALA A 172 -8.61 -11.37 -7.38
C ALA A 172 -8.98 -12.34 -8.51
N ASN A 173 -9.54 -13.51 -8.20
CA ASN A 173 -10.01 -14.47 -9.21
C ASN A 173 -11.15 -13.89 -10.05
N GLN A 174 -12.08 -13.18 -9.42
CA GLN A 174 -13.25 -12.65 -10.11
C GLN A 174 -12.88 -11.48 -11.04
N TYR A 175 -11.96 -10.61 -10.64
CA TYR A 175 -11.79 -9.32 -11.28
C TYR A 175 -10.39 -9.05 -11.86
N SER A 176 -9.33 -9.68 -11.34
CA SER A 176 -7.97 -9.39 -11.78
C SER A 176 -7.38 -10.40 -12.76
N LYS A 177 -8.01 -11.56 -12.92
CA LYS A 177 -7.45 -12.67 -13.70
C LYS A 177 -7.21 -12.28 -15.16
N ASP A 178 -8.17 -11.58 -15.77
CA ASP A 178 -8.16 -11.26 -17.19
C ASP A 178 -7.61 -9.88 -17.53
N ILE A 179 -7.13 -9.12 -16.52
CA ILE A 179 -6.58 -7.79 -16.73
C ILE A 179 -5.04 -7.83 -16.86
N ASN A 180 -4.51 -6.83 -17.57
CA ASN A 180 -3.09 -6.56 -17.59
C ASN A 180 -2.68 -5.79 -16.31
N LYS A 181 -2.09 -6.49 -15.34
CA LYS A 181 -1.71 -5.91 -14.03
C LYS A 181 -0.63 -4.83 -14.16
N VAL A 182 0.23 -4.92 -15.16
CA VAL A 182 1.25 -3.89 -15.44
C VAL A 182 0.57 -2.59 -15.88
N ALA A 183 -0.35 -2.67 -16.85
CA ALA A 183 -1.11 -1.51 -17.32
C ALA A 183 -1.95 -0.88 -16.21
N TRP A 184 -2.57 -1.72 -15.38
CA TRP A 184 -3.35 -1.29 -14.22
C TRP A 184 -2.50 -0.56 -13.18
N LEU A 185 -1.34 -1.11 -12.77
CA LEU A 185 -0.46 -0.44 -11.82
C LEU A 185 0.13 0.85 -12.40
N ASN A 186 0.44 0.89 -13.69
CA ASN A 186 0.86 2.13 -14.36
C ASN A 186 -0.24 3.21 -14.32
N ALA A 187 -1.50 2.83 -14.48
CA ALA A 187 -2.61 3.78 -14.34
C ALA A 187 -2.70 4.34 -12.92
N ILE A 188 -2.48 3.51 -11.89
CA ILE A 188 -2.40 3.99 -10.50
C ILE A 188 -1.19 4.92 -10.33
N HIS A 189 -0.03 4.60 -10.89
CA HIS A 189 1.16 5.48 -10.82
C HIS A 189 0.86 6.85 -11.44
N THR A 190 0.20 6.88 -12.60
CA THR A 190 -0.22 8.13 -13.24
C THR A 190 -1.18 8.92 -12.35
N LEU A 191 -2.12 8.23 -11.69
CA LEU A 191 -3.03 8.86 -10.72
C LEU A 191 -2.25 9.53 -9.59
N LEU A 192 -1.34 8.78 -8.95
CA LEU A 192 -0.52 9.30 -7.85
C LEU A 192 0.35 10.48 -8.30
N GLU A 193 0.92 10.38 -9.49
CA GLU A 193 1.71 11.47 -10.07
C GLU A 193 0.90 12.75 -10.26
N LYS A 194 -0.34 12.64 -10.74
CA LYS A 194 -1.21 13.80 -10.91
C LYS A 194 -1.67 14.40 -9.58
N GLU A 195 -1.85 13.60 -8.56
CA GLU A 195 -2.16 14.08 -7.21
C GLU A 195 -0.96 14.75 -6.53
N ASP A 196 0.25 14.23 -6.75
CA ASP A 196 1.50 14.87 -6.33
C ASP A 196 1.66 16.24 -7.00
N GLU A 197 1.44 16.34 -8.33
CA GLU A 197 1.52 17.61 -9.08
C GLU A 197 0.57 18.67 -8.53
N ILE A 198 -0.68 18.31 -8.23
CA ILE A 198 -1.66 19.25 -7.61
C ILE A 198 -1.20 19.68 -6.22
N SER A 199 -0.55 18.78 -5.48
CA SER A 199 -0.01 19.06 -4.15
C SER A 199 1.27 19.90 -4.19
N GLY A 200 1.76 20.28 -5.38
CA GLY A 200 2.99 21.05 -5.55
C GLY A 200 4.27 20.23 -5.32
N LEU A 201 4.19 18.91 -5.46
CA LEU A 201 5.35 18.04 -5.27
C LEU A 201 6.07 17.80 -6.61
N ASP A 202 7.35 18.18 -6.68
CA ASP A 202 8.21 18.02 -7.85
C ASP A 202 9.62 17.61 -7.43
N ASN A 203 10.14 16.51 -7.96
CA ASN A 203 11.50 16.04 -7.69
C ASN A 203 12.59 16.96 -8.28
N ASN A 204 12.22 17.91 -9.16
CA ASN A 204 13.12 18.92 -9.70
C ASN A 204 13.16 20.21 -8.86
N ASP A 205 12.31 20.34 -7.83
CA ASP A 205 12.35 21.49 -6.94
C ASP A 205 13.71 21.56 -6.22
N PRO A 206 14.35 22.74 -6.13
CA PRO A 206 15.62 22.87 -5.43
C PRO A 206 15.52 22.61 -3.93
N ASP A 207 14.33 22.70 -3.33
CA ASP A 207 14.10 22.35 -1.93
C ASP A 207 13.60 20.90 -1.82
N PRO A 208 14.40 19.99 -1.19
CA PRO A 208 13.99 18.60 -1.03
C PRO A 208 12.69 18.39 -0.24
N VAL A 209 12.21 19.39 0.48
CA VAL A 209 10.94 19.32 1.22
C VAL A 209 9.76 19.17 0.26
N HIS A 210 9.88 19.67 -0.97
CA HIS A 210 8.86 19.60 -2.01
C HIS A 210 8.99 18.34 -2.89
N HIS A 211 9.99 17.49 -2.65
CA HIS A 211 10.12 16.26 -3.43
C HIS A 211 9.03 15.25 -3.08
N ARG A 212 8.61 14.50 -4.07
CA ARG A 212 7.70 13.35 -3.93
C ARG A 212 8.27 12.31 -2.95
N MET A 213 7.45 11.41 -2.48
CA MET A 213 7.91 10.25 -1.70
C MET A 213 8.96 9.45 -2.47
N LYS A 214 9.97 8.97 -1.75
CA LYS A 214 10.98 8.08 -2.36
C LYS A 214 10.35 6.74 -2.70
N PRO A 215 10.55 6.25 -3.95
CA PRO A 215 10.02 4.96 -4.37
C PRO A 215 10.48 3.83 -3.42
N GLY A 216 9.56 2.99 -3.02
CA GLY A 216 9.84 1.79 -2.24
C GLY A 216 10.03 1.97 -0.74
N GLU A 217 10.06 3.19 -0.22
CA GLU A 217 10.14 3.44 1.22
C GLU A 217 8.74 3.41 1.85
N VAL A 218 7.95 4.44 1.61
CA VAL A 218 6.56 4.53 2.04
C VAL A 218 5.65 4.31 0.83
N ARG A 219 4.50 3.67 1.01
CA ARG A 219 3.56 3.33 -0.08
C ARG A 219 2.13 3.68 0.29
N PHE A 220 1.31 3.86 -0.73
CA PHE A 220 -0.14 3.83 -0.55
C PHE A 220 -0.58 2.39 -0.31
N LEU A 221 -1.36 2.17 0.74
CA LEU A 221 -1.98 0.88 1.05
C LEU A 221 -3.46 0.94 0.70
N LEU A 222 -3.87 0.14 -0.27
CA LEU A 222 -5.26 -0.02 -0.69
C LEU A 222 -5.73 -1.39 -0.24
N VAL A 223 -6.84 -1.45 0.48
CA VAL A 223 -7.32 -2.71 1.07
C VAL A 223 -8.77 -2.99 0.78
N GLU A 224 -9.08 -4.24 0.54
CA GLU A 224 -10.45 -4.74 0.61
C GLU A 224 -10.94 -4.77 2.05
N ASN A 225 -12.17 -4.36 2.30
CA ASN A 225 -12.77 -4.43 3.63
C ASN A 225 -14.29 -4.66 3.60
N THR A 226 -14.92 -4.68 4.78
CA THR A 226 -16.35 -4.93 4.93
C THR A 226 -17.20 -3.67 5.10
N PHE A 227 -16.61 -2.49 4.99
CA PHE A 227 -17.38 -1.24 5.04
C PHE A 227 -18.26 -1.07 3.78
N ALA A 228 -19.36 -0.33 3.93
CA ALA A 228 -20.35 -0.17 2.87
C ALA A 228 -19.88 0.75 1.72
N SER A 229 -18.90 1.62 1.97
CA SER A 229 -18.39 2.59 0.98
C SER A 229 -16.87 2.67 1.01
N PRO A 230 -16.22 3.12 -0.07
CA PRO A 230 -14.81 3.50 -0.04
C PRO A 230 -14.56 4.57 1.03
N HIS A 231 -13.36 4.57 1.60
CA HIS A 231 -12.95 5.55 2.59
C HIS A 231 -11.43 5.64 2.68
N ALA A 232 -10.93 6.80 3.09
CA ALA A 232 -9.55 6.99 3.49
C ALA A 232 -9.44 6.99 5.03
N SER A 233 -8.31 6.51 5.55
CA SER A 233 -8.05 6.43 6.98
C SER A 233 -6.76 7.13 7.35
N SER A 234 -6.82 7.95 8.39
CA SER A 234 -5.64 8.56 9.01
C SER A 234 -4.63 7.55 9.55
N ALA A 235 -5.05 6.29 9.73
CA ALA A 235 -4.17 5.20 10.11
C ALA A 235 -3.16 4.83 8.99
N GLY A 236 -3.40 5.23 7.73
CA GLY A 236 -2.47 5.05 6.62
C GLY A 236 -2.91 4.02 5.56
N TYR A 237 -4.20 3.96 5.25
CA TYR A 237 -4.73 3.12 4.18
C TYR A 237 -5.97 3.76 3.54
N THR A 238 -6.33 3.30 2.35
CA THR A 238 -7.66 3.48 1.77
C THR A 238 -8.37 2.14 1.69
N GLY A 239 -9.64 2.12 2.10
CA GLY A 239 -10.46 0.91 2.17
C GLY A 239 -11.53 0.90 1.09
N TYR A 240 -11.80 -0.28 0.53
CA TYR A 240 -12.78 -0.48 -0.54
C TYR A 240 -13.68 -1.66 -0.21
N PRO A 241 -15.00 -1.54 -0.42
CA PRO A 241 -15.95 -2.59 -0.09
C PRO A 241 -15.63 -3.92 -0.76
N ARG A 242 -15.80 -5.01 -0.03
CA ARG A 242 -15.67 -6.38 -0.55
C ARG A 242 -16.47 -6.55 -1.84
N GLY A 243 -15.88 -7.18 -2.84
CA GLY A 243 -16.48 -7.37 -4.16
C GLY A 243 -16.43 -6.14 -5.07
N SER A 244 -16.19 -4.95 -4.55
CA SER A 244 -16.03 -3.74 -5.36
C SER A 244 -14.59 -3.26 -5.46
N ILE A 245 -13.68 -3.71 -4.57
CA ILE A 245 -12.26 -3.31 -4.59
C ILE A 245 -11.67 -3.45 -5.99
N SER A 246 -11.95 -4.53 -6.65
CA SER A 246 -11.46 -4.80 -8.00
C SER A 246 -12.08 -3.87 -9.02
N ARG A 247 -13.36 -3.55 -8.88
CA ARG A 247 -14.05 -2.63 -9.77
C ARG A 247 -13.43 -1.23 -9.72
N TYR A 248 -13.01 -0.78 -8.54
CA TYR A 248 -12.34 0.51 -8.39
C TYR A 248 -10.88 0.47 -8.83
N LEU A 249 -10.22 -0.69 -8.70
CA LEU A 249 -8.79 -0.83 -8.94
C LEU A 249 -8.47 -1.32 -10.36
N THR A 250 -9.27 -2.23 -10.90
CA THR A 250 -8.92 -2.95 -12.14
C THR A 250 -9.47 -2.33 -13.41
N GLN A 251 -10.41 -1.41 -13.29
CA GLN A 251 -11.06 -0.79 -14.44
C GLN A 251 -10.62 0.67 -14.67
N ILE A 252 -9.48 1.11 -14.17
CA ILE A 252 -8.95 2.45 -14.44
C ILE A 252 -8.73 2.63 -15.96
N GLY A 253 -9.29 3.71 -16.50
CA GLY A 253 -9.12 4.06 -17.91
C GLY A 253 -10.23 3.56 -18.84
N THR A 254 -11.31 2.95 -18.35
CA THR A 254 -12.49 2.66 -19.17
C THR A 254 -13.64 3.67 -18.92
N PRO A 255 -14.49 3.98 -19.92
CA PRO A 255 -15.53 5.00 -19.77
C PRO A 255 -16.57 4.71 -18.68
N THR A 256 -16.64 3.48 -18.21
CA THR A 256 -17.57 3.02 -17.17
C THR A 256 -17.00 3.05 -15.77
N ASN A 257 -15.81 3.64 -15.59
CA ASN A 257 -15.03 3.51 -14.38
C ASN A 257 -15.22 4.56 -13.34
N ASN A 258 -15.12 4.11 -12.12
CA ASN A 258 -15.14 4.95 -10.95
C ASN A 258 -13.74 5.43 -10.54
N THR A 259 -12.96 5.93 -11.50
CA THR A 259 -11.66 6.58 -11.26
C THR A 259 -11.81 7.75 -10.29
N TRP A 260 -12.98 8.39 -10.30
CA TRP A 260 -13.33 9.44 -9.35
C TRP A 260 -13.18 9.01 -7.91
N MET A 261 -13.77 7.87 -7.52
CA MET A 261 -13.71 7.41 -6.13
C MET A 261 -12.29 7.01 -5.72
N LEU A 262 -11.53 6.40 -6.64
CA LEU A 262 -10.13 6.09 -6.37
C LEU A 262 -9.29 7.35 -6.14
N GLY A 263 -9.42 8.35 -7.02
CA GLY A 263 -8.76 9.66 -6.85
C GLY A 263 -9.29 10.45 -5.66
N HIS A 264 -10.54 10.24 -5.23
CA HIS A 264 -11.10 10.84 -4.04
C HIS A 264 -10.44 10.28 -2.76
N GLU A 265 -10.44 8.97 -2.61
CA GLU A 265 -9.91 8.35 -1.40
C GLU A 265 -8.37 8.49 -1.28
N ILE A 266 -7.66 8.33 -2.39
CA ILE A 266 -6.20 8.60 -2.41
C ILE A 266 -5.93 10.09 -2.23
N GLY A 267 -6.79 10.95 -2.80
CA GLY A 267 -6.72 12.40 -2.65
C GLY A 267 -6.76 12.86 -1.19
N HIS A 268 -7.53 12.20 -0.32
CA HIS A 268 -7.49 12.48 1.13
C HIS A 268 -6.11 12.27 1.74
N GLN A 269 -5.32 11.36 1.21
CA GLN A 269 -3.94 11.13 1.66
C GLN A 269 -2.95 12.16 1.11
N HIS A 270 -3.32 12.89 0.05
CA HIS A 270 -2.57 14.02 -0.50
C HIS A 270 -3.04 15.37 0.03
N GLN A 271 -4.31 15.47 0.44
CA GLN A 271 -4.96 16.70 0.84
C GLN A 271 -4.20 17.40 1.96
N GLN A 272 -3.80 18.63 1.71
CA GLN A 272 -3.07 19.44 2.68
C GLN A 272 -4.04 20.05 3.72
N PRO A 273 -3.64 20.15 5.01
CA PRO A 273 -4.49 20.74 6.05
C PRO A 273 -5.00 22.14 5.74
N ALA A 274 -4.23 22.95 4.99
CA ALA A 274 -4.63 24.28 4.57
C ALA A 274 -5.90 24.30 3.69
N TYR A 275 -6.19 23.21 2.99
CA TYR A 275 -7.40 23.04 2.15
C TYR A 275 -8.53 22.30 2.87
N GLN A 276 -8.26 21.78 4.07
CA GLN A 276 -9.26 21.11 4.91
C GLN A 276 -10.03 22.12 5.75
N ILE A 277 -10.84 22.96 5.09
CA ILE A 277 -11.72 23.87 5.80
C ILE A 277 -12.79 23.05 6.52
N ASN A 278 -13.10 23.38 7.77
CA ASN A 278 -14.12 22.69 8.57
C ASN A 278 -15.40 22.45 7.76
N MET A 279 -15.87 21.21 7.75
CA MET A 279 -17.06 20.69 7.03
C MET A 279 -16.94 20.65 5.49
N SER A 280 -15.79 20.99 4.89
CA SER A 280 -15.62 20.96 3.43
C SER A 280 -14.52 20.00 2.94
N THR A 281 -13.97 19.18 3.80
CA THR A 281 -12.93 18.18 3.46
C THR A 281 -13.34 17.31 2.29
N GLU A 282 -14.58 16.80 2.30
CA GLU A 282 -15.17 15.99 1.23
C GLU A 282 -15.39 16.77 -0.08
N SER A 283 -15.51 18.10 -0.01
CA SER A 283 -15.65 18.95 -1.18
C SER A 283 -14.31 19.32 -1.78
N THR A 284 -13.33 19.68 -0.95
CA THR A 284 -12.01 20.12 -1.42
C THR A 284 -11.17 18.98 -1.96
N VAL A 285 -11.32 17.75 -1.46
CA VAL A 285 -10.68 16.56 -2.02
C VAL A 285 -11.10 16.27 -3.46
N ASN A 286 -12.27 16.72 -3.88
CA ASN A 286 -12.76 16.53 -5.25
C ASN A 286 -11.88 17.21 -6.32
N ILE A 287 -10.99 18.12 -5.95
CA ILE A 287 -9.98 18.69 -6.85
C ILE A 287 -9.06 17.56 -7.36
N TYR A 288 -8.62 16.67 -6.48
CA TYR A 288 -7.80 15.51 -6.83
C TYR A 288 -8.55 14.57 -7.77
N SER A 289 -9.77 14.19 -7.41
CA SER A 289 -10.62 13.34 -8.25
C SER A 289 -10.82 13.91 -9.66
N TYR A 290 -11.07 15.22 -9.74
CA TYR A 290 -11.31 15.90 -11.02
C TYR A 290 -10.08 15.87 -11.93
N VAL A 291 -8.91 16.18 -11.39
CA VAL A 291 -7.66 16.23 -12.18
C VAL A 291 -7.26 14.82 -12.61
N VAL A 292 -7.36 13.83 -11.72
CA VAL A 292 -7.11 12.43 -12.04
C VAL A 292 -8.02 11.97 -13.17
N GLU A 293 -9.32 12.18 -13.04
CA GLU A 293 -10.30 11.73 -14.04
C GLU A 293 -10.07 12.40 -15.39
N ARG A 294 -9.81 13.70 -15.41
CA ARG A 294 -9.47 14.44 -16.64
C ARG A 294 -8.21 13.92 -17.33
N ASN A 295 -7.19 13.57 -16.57
CA ASN A 295 -5.91 13.07 -17.15
C ASN A 295 -6.05 11.63 -17.66
N ILE A 296 -6.79 10.77 -16.97
CA ILE A 296 -6.99 9.37 -17.39
C ILE A 296 -7.98 9.25 -18.54
N GLN A 297 -9.05 10.03 -18.55
CA GLN A 297 -10.11 9.98 -19.57
C GLN A 297 -9.77 10.82 -20.82
N GLY A 298 -8.75 11.67 -20.74
CA GLY A 298 -8.31 12.53 -21.86
C GLY A 298 -9.01 13.88 -21.94
N SER A 299 -8.50 14.74 -22.84
CA SER A 299 -8.94 16.13 -22.98
C SER A 299 -10.40 16.35 -23.43
N GLY A 300 -11.02 15.32 -23.98
CA GLY A 300 -12.45 15.33 -24.37
C GLY A 300 -13.41 14.99 -23.24
N TYR A 301 -12.90 14.59 -22.09
CA TYR A 301 -13.75 14.22 -20.96
C TYR A 301 -14.43 15.45 -20.37
N ASN A 302 -15.75 15.44 -20.37
CA ASN A 302 -16.57 16.51 -19.78
C ASN A 302 -17.49 15.92 -18.70
N ARG A 303 -17.07 16.05 -17.45
CA ARG A 303 -17.85 15.58 -16.31
C ARG A 303 -19.19 16.29 -16.14
N THR A 304 -19.32 17.53 -16.63
CA THR A 304 -20.58 18.28 -16.53
C THR A 304 -21.73 17.61 -17.27
N SER A 305 -21.40 16.72 -18.22
CA SER A 305 -22.41 15.86 -18.90
C SER A 305 -22.77 14.62 -18.06
N ALA A 306 -21.90 14.18 -17.16
CA ALA A 306 -22.09 12.97 -16.35
C ALA A 306 -22.60 13.28 -14.92
N VAL A 307 -22.21 14.41 -14.36
CA VAL A 307 -22.71 14.90 -13.06
C VAL A 307 -23.60 16.09 -13.32
N ARG A 308 -24.91 15.87 -13.31
CA ARG A 308 -25.86 16.97 -13.19
C ARG A 308 -25.66 17.61 -11.82
N TRP A 309 -24.85 18.64 -11.75
CA TRP A 309 -25.00 19.63 -10.70
C TRP A 309 -26.37 20.23 -10.90
N LYS A 310 -27.36 19.77 -10.17
CA LYS A 310 -28.53 20.57 -9.94
C LYS A 310 -28.03 21.73 -9.08
N ALA A 311 -27.78 22.86 -9.72
CA ALA A 311 -27.81 24.13 -9.04
C ALA A 311 -29.26 24.27 -8.55
N GLU A 312 -29.48 24.05 -7.26
CA GLU A 312 -30.61 24.56 -6.53
C GLU A 312 -30.27 25.95 -6.03
#